data_e9f5520b4a9e92bac3121686b2f69299
#
_entry.id   e9f5520b4a9e92bac3121686b2f69299
#
_cell.length_a   1.000
_cell.length_b   1.000
_cell.length_c   1.000
_cell.angle_alpha   90.00
_cell.angle_beta   90.00
_cell.angle_gamma   90.00
#
_symmetry.space_group_name_H-M   'P 1'
#
loop_
_entity.id
_entity.type
_entity.pdbx_description
1 polymer ?
#
loop_
_entity_poly.entity_id
_entity_poly.type
_entity_poly.pdbx_seq_one_letter_code
_entity_poly.pdbx_strand_id
1 'polypeptide(L)'
;MSNVINIRKVDVGDANTLAYIQTESWKSAFNRILSKEDLEKYIDVNRAVELYNMLLSENIGNGFILTINENPHCMAYWDKI
;
A
#
# COMPACT_ATOMS: atom_id res chain seq x y z
N MET A 1 8.46 -7.83 -25.30
CA MET A 1 7.58 -8.71 -24.53
C MET A 1 6.49 -7.89 -23.85
N SER A 2 5.28 -8.39 -23.86
CA SER A 2 4.18 -7.71 -23.17
C SER A 2 4.25 -7.95 -21.68
N ASN A 3 3.92 -6.94 -20.89
CA ASN A 3 3.81 -7.07 -19.45
C ASN A 3 2.54 -7.82 -19.08
N VAL A 4 2.61 -8.62 -18.04
CA VAL A 4 1.44 -9.28 -17.47
C VAL A 4 0.87 -8.38 -16.38
N ILE A 5 -0.28 -7.80 -16.66
CA ILE A 5 -0.98 -6.92 -15.72
C ILE A 5 -2.12 -7.72 -15.07
N ASN A 6 -2.17 -7.66 -13.75
CA ASN A 6 -3.18 -8.37 -12.99
C ASN A 6 -3.80 -7.43 -11.96
N ILE A 7 -5.11 -7.55 -11.80
CA ILE A 7 -5.84 -6.79 -10.77
C ILE A 7 -6.61 -7.82 -9.96
N ARG A 8 -6.36 -7.85 -8.65
CA ARG A 8 -7.04 -8.76 -7.76
C ARG A 8 -7.58 -8.06 -6.53
N LYS A 9 -8.60 -8.65 -5.94
CA LYS A 9 -9.17 -8.15 -4.70
C LYS A 9 -8.19 -8.36 -3.55
N VAL A 10 -8.15 -7.39 -2.64
CA VAL A 10 -7.33 -7.46 -1.43
C VAL A 10 -7.86 -8.56 -0.50
N ASP A 11 -6.94 -9.31 0.10
CA ASP A 11 -7.23 -10.39 1.01
C ASP A 11 -6.54 -10.14 2.36
N VAL A 12 -6.89 -10.93 3.37
CA VAL A 12 -6.40 -10.78 4.75
C VAL A 12 -4.87 -10.78 4.83
N GLY A 13 -4.19 -11.52 3.98
CA GLY A 13 -2.73 -11.59 3.99
C GLY A 13 -2.00 -10.43 3.32
N ASP A 14 -2.71 -9.40 2.88
CA ASP A 14 -2.13 -8.35 2.04
C ASP A 14 -1.67 -7.10 2.79
N ALA A 15 -1.71 -7.11 4.14
CA ALA A 15 -1.36 -5.92 4.91
C ALA A 15 0.03 -5.37 4.59
N ASN A 16 1.02 -6.24 4.49
CA ASN A 16 2.39 -5.83 4.16
C ASN A 16 2.47 -5.21 2.76
N THR A 17 1.78 -5.79 1.80
CA THR A 17 1.77 -5.30 0.42
C THR A 17 1.11 -3.93 0.34
N LEU A 18 -0.03 -3.75 0.99
CA LEU A 18 -0.72 -2.46 1.02
C LEU A 18 0.13 -1.38 1.68
N ALA A 19 0.74 -1.70 2.82
CA ALA A 19 1.60 -0.77 3.53
C ALA A 19 2.83 -0.39 2.68
N TYR A 20 3.43 -1.35 2.01
CA TYR A 20 4.56 -1.11 1.12
C TYR A 20 4.19 -0.15 -0.02
N ILE A 21 3.10 -0.42 -0.71
CA ILE A 21 2.66 0.43 -1.82
C ILE A 21 2.37 1.85 -1.34
N GLN A 22 1.68 1.98 -0.21
CA GLN A 22 1.35 3.29 0.36
C GLN A 22 2.59 4.08 0.74
N THR A 23 3.52 3.46 1.46
CA THR A 23 4.72 4.15 1.91
C THR A 23 5.64 4.52 0.75
N GLU A 24 5.78 3.66 -0.25
CA GLU A 24 6.57 3.97 -1.44
C GLU A 24 5.93 5.12 -2.24
N SER A 25 4.61 5.15 -2.34
CA SER A 25 3.90 6.24 -2.99
C SER A 25 4.11 7.56 -2.28
N TRP A 26 4.08 7.56 -0.95
CA TRP A 26 4.32 8.77 -0.16
C TRP A 26 5.76 9.25 -0.30
N LYS A 27 6.73 8.36 -0.25
CA LYS A 27 8.14 8.71 -0.45
C LYS A 27 8.34 9.37 -1.81
N SER A 28 7.75 8.80 -2.86
CA SER A 28 7.85 9.34 -4.20
C SER A 28 7.18 10.72 -4.32
N ALA A 29 6.03 10.90 -3.65
CA ALA A 29 5.30 12.16 -3.70
C ALA A 29 5.99 13.29 -2.94
N PHE A 30 6.64 12.98 -1.81
CA PHE A 30 7.18 14.00 -0.91
C PHE A 30 8.69 14.15 -0.95
N ASN A 31 9.41 13.36 -1.76
CA ASN A 31 10.87 13.39 -1.78
C ASN A 31 11.46 14.74 -2.23
N ARG A 32 10.68 15.57 -2.92
CA ARG A 32 11.09 16.91 -3.34
C ARG A 32 10.80 17.99 -2.32
N ILE A 33 9.93 17.68 -1.37
CA ILE A 33 9.44 18.66 -0.38
C ILE A 33 10.12 18.46 0.96
N LEU A 34 10.36 17.19 1.32
CA LEU A 34 10.94 16.82 2.61
C LEU A 34 12.31 16.18 2.42
N SER A 35 13.19 16.39 3.38
CA SER A 35 14.47 15.70 3.42
C SER A 35 14.24 14.22 3.71
N LYS A 36 15.27 13.40 3.44
CA LYS A 36 15.19 11.97 3.73
C LYS A 36 14.91 11.71 5.22
N GLU A 37 15.53 12.50 6.10
CA GLU A 37 15.32 12.38 7.54
C GLU A 37 13.88 12.68 7.93
N ASP A 38 13.29 13.72 7.34
CA ASP A 38 11.91 14.09 7.61
C ASP A 38 10.94 13.04 7.10
N LEU A 39 11.21 12.47 5.92
CA LEU A 39 10.39 11.39 5.37
C LEU A 39 10.38 10.18 6.32
N GLU A 40 11.52 9.81 6.87
CA GLU A 40 11.62 8.69 7.80
C GLU A 40 10.83 8.92 9.09
N LYS A 41 10.68 10.18 9.51
CA LYS A 41 9.87 10.52 10.68
C LYS A 41 8.38 10.37 10.45
N TYR A 42 7.92 10.73 9.26
CA TYR A 42 6.49 10.78 8.97
C TYR A 42 5.95 9.52 8.30
N ILE A 43 6.81 8.72 7.69
CA ILE A 43 6.42 7.52 7.01
C ILE A 43 6.89 6.31 7.82
N ASP A 44 5.96 5.67 8.50
CA ASP A 44 6.22 4.51 9.35
C ASP A 44 5.55 3.28 8.75
N VAL A 45 6.36 2.42 8.13
CA VAL A 45 5.88 1.19 7.50
C VAL A 45 5.21 0.26 8.51
N ASN A 46 5.78 0.13 9.69
CA ASN A 46 5.23 -0.75 10.72
C ASN A 46 3.84 -0.32 11.15
N ARG A 47 3.65 0.97 11.28
CA ARG A 47 2.35 1.53 11.64
C ARG A 47 1.31 1.30 10.56
N ALA A 48 1.73 1.43 9.29
CA ALA A 48 0.86 1.15 8.16
C ALA A 48 0.49 -0.33 8.11
N VAL A 49 1.44 -1.22 8.36
CA VAL A 49 1.17 -2.66 8.42
C VAL A 49 0.16 -2.98 9.52
N GLU A 50 0.32 -2.40 10.71
CA GLU A 50 -0.61 -2.61 11.82
C GLU A 50 -2.01 -2.15 11.47
N LEU A 51 -2.12 -0.98 10.83
CA LEU A 51 -3.41 -0.44 10.41
C LEU A 51 -4.10 -1.37 9.42
N TYR A 52 -3.39 -1.80 8.39
CA TYR A 52 -3.98 -2.68 7.39
C TYR A 52 -4.31 -4.07 7.95
N ASN A 53 -3.48 -4.58 8.86
CA ASN A 53 -3.81 -5.82 9.55
C ASN A 53 -5.13 -5.72 10.31
N MET A 54 -5.34 -4.62 11.01
CA MET A 54 -6.59 -4.39 11.73
C MET A 54 -7.77 -4.29 10.76
N LEU A 55 -7.64 -3.48 9.72
CA LEU A 55 -8.72 -3.28 8.76
C LEU A 55 -9.10 -4.58 8.05
N LEU A 56 -8.11 -5.36 7.64
CA LEU A 56 -8.37 -6.60 6.93
C LEU A 56 -8.91 -7.69 7.85
N SER A 57 -8.39 -7.80 9.07
CA SER A 57 -8.86 -8.82 10.03
C SER A 57 -10.28 -8.58 10.49
N GLU A 58 -10.70 -7.32 10.56
CA GLU A 58 -12.06 -6.94 10.95
C GLU A 58 -12.99 -6.79 9.74
N ASN A 59 -12.48 -7.06 8.54
CA ASN A 59 -13.23 -6.96 7.29
C ASN A 59 -13.82 -5.56 7.06
N ILE A 60 -13.04 -4.54 7.38
CA ILE A 60 -13.42 -3.15 7.19
C ILE A 60 -12.89 -2.66 5.83
N GLY A 61 -13.80 -2.22 4.97
CA GLY A 61 -13.43 -1.67 3.67
C GLY A 61 -13.19 -2.72 2.59
N ASN A 62 -12.80 -2.26 1.43
CA ASN A 62 -12.53 -3.08 0.25
C ASN A 62 -11.34 -2.50 -0.50
N GLY A 63 -10.69 -3.34 -1.31
CA GLY A 63 -9.58 -2.85 -2.10
C GLY A 63 -9.15 -3.79 -3.18
N PHE A 64 -8.33 -3.26 -4.08
CA PHE A 64 -7.71 -4.01 -5.18
C PHE A 64 -6.23 -3.69 -5.24
N ILE A 65 -5.45 -4.66 -5.66
CA ILE A 65 -4.02 -4.50 -5.90
C ILE A 65 -3.76 -4.77 -7.38
N LEU A 66 -3.05 -3.85 -8.02
CA LEU A 66 -2.58 -4.02 -9.39
C LEU A 66 -1.12 -4.46 -9.36
N THR A 67 -0.84 -5.59 -10.00
CA THR A 67 0.52 -6.07 -10.16
C THR A 67 0.93 -6.05 -11.63
N ILE A 68 2.21 -5.82 -11.86
CA ILE A 68 2.81 -5.94 -13.19
C ILE A 68 3.93 -6.96 -13.08
N ASN A 69 3.83 -8.06 -13.82
CA ASN A 69 4.77 -9.18 -13.74
C ASN A 69 4.94 -9.67 -12.31
N GLU A 70 3.81 -9.80 -11.59
CA GLU A 70 3.73 -10.25 -10.20
C GLU A 70 4.28 -9.27 -9.16
N ASN A 71 4.74 -8.11 -9.58
CA ASN A 71 5.21 -7.07 -8.66
C ASN A 71 4.09 -6.07 -8.37
N PRO A 72 3.82 -5.77 -7.09
CA PRO A 72 2.80 -4.77 -6.74
C PRO A 72 3.22 -3.38 -7.20
N HIS A 73 2.33 -2.68 -7.89
CA HIS A 73 2.59 -1.34 -8.40
C HIS A 73 1.67 -0.29 -7.82
N CYS A 74 0.41 -0.63 -7.64
CA CYS A 74 -0.52 0.32 -7.04
C CYS A 74 -1.68 -0.41 -6.39
N MET A 75 -2.40 0.31 -5.56
CA MET A 75 -3.56 -0.23 -4.88
C MET A 75 -4.64 0.84 -4.76
N ALA A 76 -5.87 0.38 -4.62
CA ALA A 76 -6.98 1.22 -4.23
C ALA A 76 -7.64 0.57 -3.03
N TYR A 77 -7.83 1.32 -1.97
CA TYR A 77 -8.45 0.82 -0.76
C TYR A 77 -9.38 1.90 -0.20
N TRP A 78 -10.58 1.50 0.18
CA TRP A 78 -11.55 2.45 0.73
C TRP A 78 -12.34 1.81 1.87
N ASP A 79 -12.67 2.64 2.85
CA ASP A 79 -13.52 2.23 3.96
C ASP A 79 -14.98 2.35 3.56
N LYS A 80 -15.77 1.53 4.23
CA LYS A 80 -17.21 1.62 4.11
C LYS A 80 -17.68 2.72 5.06
N ILE A 81 -18.13 3.77 4.48
CA ILE A 81 -18.66 4.90 5.25
C ILE A 81 -20.17 4.71 5.47
#